data_7f87c40a1e29f2636e4e0d4e91ad7e7b
#
_entry.id   7f87c40a1e29f2636e4e0d4e91ad7e7b
#
_cell.length_a   1.000
_cell.length_b   1.000
_cell.length_c   1.000
_cell.angle_alpha   90.00
_cell.angle_beta   90.00
_cell.angle_gamma   90.00
#
_symmetry.space_group_name_H-M   'P 1'
#
loop_
_entity.id
_entity.type
_entity.pdbx_description
1 polymer ?
#
loop_
_entity_poly.entity_id
_entity_poly.type
_entity_poly.pdbx_seq_one_letter_code
_entity_poly.pdbx_strand_id
1 'polypeptide(L)'
;MTPGATETTPLVHDGVLFLYNWLDKVQALDATNGDLLWEYKRDIAAEIPRQNGNNAAKRNMAMVDDKLIVATSDAHIIALDTKTGKVIWDHETEDYKKGWRYTGGPLVASNVIVQGMSGCGNAMPGGCFVTGHDINDGKELWRFHTIAQPGEPGGDSWNGLPLEKRFGASTWNSGSYDPDTDTVFLGVGQPYPHIAEIGGLLPKKDGANNDALYTDATLALDPHTGKLKWYYQHLKNDTWDLDYAYERVLVDIPVDGKTRKAMVTVGKLGIIEVLDRTNGQWLWSKQTVYQNVVSAIDPKTGEKTINQAAVPHIGQTTTNCPADPGSRGWPATAYSPRTHMLYIPLNEYCSDTTPVPIEEGKSYTGGSRAIFARGQVPNSDGKIGRVDGVDLFTQKAVWSDRTRAPQTGAALATGGGLVFAGALDRYFRAYDDKTGKILWQMRASNIVNSFPITYSVKGKQYVAVAVGNGSSHARSLATLTPEIAVPDGGSALFVYALPESK
;
A
#
# COMPACT_ATOMS: atom_id res chain seq x y z
N MET A 1 -1.09 -22.59 5.61
CA MET A 1 -0.83 -21.17 5.94
C MET A 1 -1.29 -20.89 7.38
N THR A 2 -0.63 -19.98 8.09
CA THR A 2 -1.06 -19.55 9.43
C THR A 2 -2.33 -18.71 9.32
N PRO A 3 -3.39 -19.01 10.10
CA PRO A 3 -4.58 -18.16 10.13
C PRO A 3 -4.24 -16.75 10.63
N GLY A 4 -4.68 -15.73 9.91
CA GLY A 4 -4.39 -14.32 10.23
C GLY A 4 -4.56 -13.41 9.03
N ALA A 5 -4.02 -12.20 9.12
CA ALA A 5 -4.04 -11.24 8.01
C ALA A 5 -3.22 -11.78 6.82
N THR A 6 -3.89 -12.00 5.70
CA THR A 6 -3.30 -12.58 4.49
C THR A 6 -3.22 -11.49 3.43
N GLU A 7 -2.08 -10.80 3.40
CA GLU A 7 -1.82 -9.69 2.48
C GLU A 7 -0.56 -9.95 1.63
N THR A 8 -0.19 -11.22 1.51
CA THR A 8 1.10 -11.65 0.97
C THR A 8 1.16 -11.60 -0.56
N THR A 9 2.35 -11.34 -1.08
CA THR A 9 2.72 -11.51 -2.48
C THR A 9 3.67 -12.71 -2.56
N PRO A 10 3.26 -13.85 -3.13
CA PRO A 10 4.19 -14.96 -3.36
C PRO A 10 5.30 -14.56 -4.34
N LEU A 11 6.49 -15.17 -4.21
CA LEU A 11 7.55 -15.13 -5.20
C LEU A 11 7.79 -16.53 -5.75
N VAL A 12 8.16 -16.64 -7.03
CA VAL A 12 8.56 -17.91 -7.62
C VAL A 12 9.91 -17.78 -8.30
N HIS A 13 10.84 -18.65 -7.95
CA HIS A 13 12.17 -18.72 -8.55
C HIS A 13 12.63 -20.18 -8.62
N ASP A 14 13.17 -20.60 -9.75
CA ASP A 14 13.71 -21.94 -10.01
C ASP A 14 12.79 -23.10 -9.57
N GLY A 15 11.49 -22.95 -9.81
CA GLY A 15 10.50 -23.97 -9.46
C GLY A 15 10.11 -24.02 -7.99
N VAL A 16 10.57 -23.07 -7.18
CA VAL A 16 10.22 -22.91 -5.76
C VAL A 16 9.31 -21.71 -5.62
N LEU A 17 8.18 -21.89 -4.92
CA LEU A 17 7.27 -20.81 -4.52
C LEU A 17 7.53 -20.44 -3.07
N PHE A 18 7.89 -19.20 -2.84
CA PHE A 18 8.10 -18.63 -1.51
C PHE A 18 6.86 -17.87 -1.06
N LEU A 19 6.44 -18.11 0.18
CA LEU A 19 5.26 -17.50 0.77
C LEU A 19 5.60 -16.93 2.14
N TYR A 20 5.42 -15.61 2.30
CA TYR A 20 5.63 -14.92 3.57
C TYR A 20 4.29 -14.72 4.27
N ASN A 21 4.09 -15.43 5.36
CA ASN A 21 2.84 -15.50 6.10
C ASN A 21 2.85 -14.59 7.34
N TRP A 22 1.68 -14.41 7.91
CA TRP A 22 1.46 -13.75 9.18
C TRP A 22 2.35 -14.35 10.30
N LEU A 23 2.80 -13.53 11.24
CA LEU A 23 3.74 -13.88 12.31
C LEU A 23 5.12 -14.32 11.80
N ASP A 24 5.61 -13.67 10.76
CA ASP A 24 6.96 -13.84 10.25
C ASP A 24 7.35 -15.28 9.94
N LYS A 25 6.40 -16.00 9.33
CA LYS A 25 6.62 -17.35 8.83
C LYS A 25 6.87 -17.32 7.32
N VAL A 26 8.00 -17.87 6.88
CA VAL A 26 8.34 -18.07 5.47
C VAL A 26 8.28 -19.55 5.13
N GLN A 27 7.61 -19.88 4.03
CA GLN A 27 7.52 -21.24 3.52
C GLN A 27 8.03 -21.28 2.08
N ALA A 28 8.85 -22.28 1.76
CA ALA A 28 9.23 -22.62 0.40
C ALA A 28 8.49 -23.89 0.00
N LEU A 29 7.80 -23.82 -1.13
CA LEU A 29 6.97 -24.90 -1.65
C LEU A 29 7.46 -25.29 -3.04
N ASP A 30 7.36 -26.57 -3.42
CA ASP A 30 7.46 -26.95 -4.82
C ASP A 30 6.34 -26.24 -5.61
N ALA A 31 6.72 -25.44 -6.58
CA ALA A 31 5.78 -24.60 -7.32
C ALA A 31 4.86 -25.40 -8.27
N THR A 32 5.09 -26.71 -8.43
CA THR A 32 4.29 -27.58 -9.30
C THR A 32 3.19 -28.36 -8.55
N ASN A 33 3.43 -28.73 -7.29
CA ASN A 33 2.53 -29.58 -6.51
C ASN A 33 2.19 -29.07 -5.11
N GLY A 34 2.93 -28.03 -4.62
CA GLY A 34 2.71 -27.41 -3.32
C GLY A 34 3.37 -28.13 -2.14
N ASP A 35 4.21 -29.12 -2.37
CA ASP A 35 4.93 -29.81 -1.30
C ASP A 35 5.85 -28.85 -0.55
N LEU A 36 5.84 -28.93 0.79
CA LEU A 36 6.69 -28.08 1.63
C LEU A 36 8.15 -28.57 1.53
N LEU A 37 9.03 -27.69 1.05
CA LEU A 37 10.47 -27.92 0.97
C LEU A 37 11.19 -27.54 2.25
N TRP A 38 10.90 -26.34 2.76
CA TRP A 38 11.38 -25.88 4.06
C TRP A 38 10.46 -24.78 4.63
N GLU A 39 10.56 -24.57 5.93
CA GLU A 39 9.85 -23.53 6.66
C GLU A 39 10.82 -22.81 7.60
N TYR A 40 10.79 -21.48 7.57
CA TYR A 40 11.40 -20.61 8.57
C TYR A 40 10.29 -19.97 9.39
N LYS A 41 10.45 -19.93 10.68
CA LYS A 41 9.58 -19.22 11.61
C LYS A 41 10.43 -18.41 12.57
N ARG A 42 10.18 -17.10 12.59
CA ARG A 42 10.81 -16.23 13.57
C ARG A 42 10.16 -16.44 14.93
N ASP A 43 11.00 -16.50 15.96
CA ASP A 43 10.51 -16.47 17.35
C ASP A 43 10.30 -15.00 17.74
N ILE A 44 9.05 -14.55 17.67
CA ILE A 44 8.65 -13.19 18.02
C ILE A 44 7.96 -13.17 19.38
N ALA A 45 8.21 -12.10 20.14
CA ALA A 45 7.60 -11.93 21.44
C ALA A 45 6.07 -11.94 21.40
N ALA A 46 5.44 -12.59 22.36
CA ALA A 46 3.99 -12.82 22.38
C ALA A 46 3.15 -11.51 22.44
N GLU A 47 3.74 -10.42 22.87
CA GLU A 47 3.09 -9.10 22.90
C GLU A 47 3.00 -8.45 21.51
N ILE A 48 3.87 -8.78 20.56
CA ILE A 48 3.87 -8.16 19.22
C ILE A 48 2.54 -8.33 18.49
N PRO A 49 1.94 -9.52 18.39
CA PRO A 49 0.62 -9.69 17.79
C PRO A 49 -0.49 -8.95 18.53
N ARG A 50 -0.38 -8.79 19.85
CA ARG A 50 -1.35 -8.09 20.69
C ARG A 50 -1.27 -6.57 20.54
N GLN A 51 -0.05 -6.02 20.51
CA GLN A 51 0.19 -4.60 20.36
C GLN A 51 -0.15 -4.10 18.95
N ASN A 52 0.14 -4.93 17.95
CA ASN A 52 0.03 -4.57 16.56
C ASN A 52 -1.30 -4.98 15.92
N GLY A 53 -2.14 -5.74 16.60
CA GLY A 53 -3.38 -6.27 16.06
C GLY A 53 -3.11 -6.99 14.72
N ASN A 54 -3.69 -6.50 13.63
CA ASN A 54 -3.44 -7.06 12.30
C ASN A 54 -2.14 -6.58 11.65
N ASN A 55 -1.36 -5.77 12.31
CA ASN A 55 -0.12 -5.19 11.77
C ASN A 55 1.05 -6.19 11.73
N ALA A 56 0.83 -7.43 12.13
CA ALA A 56 1.72 -8.55 11.79
C ALA A 56 1.50 -9.10 10.36
N ALA A 57 0.63 -8.45 9.57
CA ALA A 57 0.45 -8.75 8.15
C ALA A 57 1.77 -8.53 7.38
N LYS A 58 2.03 -9.42 6.43
CA LYS A 58 3.21 -9.37 5.56
C LYS A 58 2.75 -9.26 4.12
N ARG A 59 3.32 -8.30 3.38
CA ARG A 59 2.89 -8.02 2.02
C ARG A 59 3.81 -8.59 0.96
N ASN A 60 5.09 -8.40 1.12
CA ASN A 60 6.08 -8.86 0.14
C ASN A 60 7.43 -9.17 0.77
N MET A 61 8.28 -9.75 -0.02
CA MET A 61 9.68 -10.05 0.22
C MET A 61 10.46 -9.74 -1.04
N ALA A 62 11.77 -9.62 -0.94
CA ALA A 62 12.65 -9.45 -2.10
C ALA A 62 13.60 -10.64 -2.22
N MET A 63 14.14 -10.81 -3.41
CA MET A 63 15.16 -11.83 -3.69
C MET A 63 16.34 -11.19 -4.39
N VAL A 64 17.53 -11.56 -3.98
CA VAL A 64 18.78 -11.21 -4.64
C VAL A 64 19.75 -12.39 -4.56
N ASP A 65 20.23 -12.84 -5.69
CA ASP A 65 21.01 -14.07 -5.81
C ASP A 65 20.31 -15.27 -5.12
N ASP A 66 21.00 -15.94 -4.18
CA ASP A 66 20.48 -17.03 -3.38
C ASP A 66 19.91 -16.58 -2.01
N LYS A 67 19.64 -15.28 -1.83
CA LYS A 67 19.10 -14.70 -0.59
C LYS A 67 17.65 -14.28 -0.78
N LEU A 68 16.79 -14.69 0.15
CA LEU A 68 15.44 -14.18 0.33
C LEU A 68 15.45 -13.16 1.46
N ILE A 69 15.12 -11.91 1.15
CA ILE A 69 15.14 -10.81 2.11
C ILE A 69 13.72 -10.57 2.63
N VAL A 70 13.57 -10.56 3.94
CA VAL A 70 12.28 -10.30 4.61
C VAL A 70 12.45 -9.27 5.73
N ALA A 71 11.41 -8.49 5.96
CA ALA A 71 11.34 -7.48 7.00
C ALA A 71 10.31 -7.91 8.06
N THR A 72 10.71 -8.02 9.32
CA THR A 72 9.96 -8.73 10.36
C THR A 72 9.15 -7.80 11.28
N SER A 73 8.21 -8.37 12.02
CA SER A 73 7.33 -7.62 12.92
C SER A 73 8.04 -7.01 14.13
N ASP A 74 9.22 -7.52 14.45
CA ASP A 74 10.10 -7.03 15.52
C ASP A 74 11.19 -6.07 15.01
N ALA A 75 10.96 -5.43 13.85
CA ALA A 75 11.80 -4.41 13.24
C ALA A 75 13.21 -4.90 12.84
N HIS A 76 13.35 -6.16 12.41
CA HIS A 76 14.56 -6.68 11.80
C HIS A 76 14.43 -6.82 10.28
N ILE A 77 15.55 -6.76 9.60
CA ILE A 77 15.71 -7.20 8.21
C ILE A 77 16.60 -8.43 8.23
N ILE A 78 16.15 -9.52 7.59
CA ILE A 78 16.90 -10.78 7.59
C ILE A 78 17.07 -11.31 6.16
N ALA A 79 18.17 -11.98 5.91
CA ALA A 79 18.38 -12.78 4.71
C ALA A 79 18.33 -14.26 5.04
N LEU A 80 17.51 -14.97 4.30
CA LEU A 80 17.40 -16.43 4.35
C LEU A 80 18.01 -17.02 3.08
N ASP A 81 18.72 -18.14 3.23
CA ASP A 81 19.17 -18.94 2.12
C ASP A 81 17.96 -19.55 1.40
N THR A 82 17.83 -19.32 0.09
CA THR A 82 16.66 -19.73 -0.69
C THR A 82 16.48 -21.25 -0.77
N LYS A 83 17.52 -22.04 -0.61
CA LYS A 83 17.50 -23.50 -0.72
C LYS A 83 17.16 -24.17 0.60
N THR A 84 17.57 -23.58 1.71
CA THR A 84 17.53 -24.23 3.03
C THR A 84 16.67 -23.50 4.06
N GLY A 85 16.32 -22.22 3.84
CA GLY A 85 15.63 -21.37 4.80
C GLY A 85 16.49 -20.96 6.00
N LYS A 86 17.80 -21.27 6.00
CA LYS A 86 18.69 -20.85 7.09
C LYS A 86 18.97 -19.36 7.02
N VAL A 87 19.08 -18.74 8.20
CA VAL A 87 19.48 -17.34 8.31
C VAL A 87 20.93 -17.17 7.88
N ILE A 88 21.17 -16.30 6.90
CA ILE A 88 22.51 -15.88 6.45
C ILE A 88 22.99 -14.72 7.33
N TRP A 89 22.15 -13.71 7.50
CA TRP A 89 22.35 -12.59 8.42
C TRP A 89 21.01 -12.06 8.95
N ASP A 90 21.06 -11.39 10.10
CA ASP A 90 19.92 -10.81 10.81
C ASP A 90 20.35 -9.45 11.38
N HIS A 91 19.67 -8.38 10.98
CA HIS A 91 19.97 -7.01 11.39
C HIS A 91 18.77 -6.38 12.08
N GLU A 92 18.93 -6.02 13.36
CA GLU A 92 17.97 -5.21 14.11
C GLU A 92 18.08 -3.76 13.68
N THR A 93 16.99 -3.18 13.16
CA THR A 93 16.97 -1.77 12.75
C THR A 93 16.54 -0.86 13.89
N GLU A 94 15.58 -1.31 14.69
CA GLU A 94 15.04 -0.56 15.83
C GLU A 94 14.44 -1.49 16.90
N ASP A 95 14.33 -0.95 18.12
CA ASP A 95 13.67 -1.63 19.23
C ASP A 95 12.14 -1.68 19.04
N TYR A 96 11.60 -2.85 18.72
CA TYR A 96 10.16 -3.07 18.53
C TYR A 96 9.32 -2.69 19.76
N LYS A 97 9.89 -2.73 20.97
CA LYS A 97 9.18 -2.37 22.22
C LYS A 97 8.73 -0.91 22.24
N LYS A 98 9.37 -0.06 21.44
CA LYS A 98 8.96 1.32 21.21
C LYS A 98 7.82 1.44 20.20
N GLY A 99 7.43 0.33 19.52
CA GLY A 99 6.36 0.28 18.53
C GLY A 99 6.83 0.23 17.07
N TRP A 100 8.15 0.23 16.81
CA TRP A 100 8.72 0.06 15.48
C TRP A 100 8.42 -1.33 14.92
N ARG A 101 8.06 -1.39 13.64
CA ARG A 101 7.74 -2.65 12.96
C ARG A 101 7.79 -2.52 11.45
N TYR A 102 7.84 -3.65 10.77
CA TYR A 102 7.70 -3.73 9.32
C TYR A 102 6.40 -4.44 8.93
N THR A 103 5.66 -3.85 7.99
CA THR A 103 4.46 -4.44 7.36
C THR A 103 4.60 -4.54 5.84
N GLY A 104 5.30 -3.58 5.21
CA GLY A 104 5.79 -3.69 3.84
C GLY A 104 7.06 -4.52 3.79
N GLY A 105 7.37 -5.09 2.64
CA GLY A 105 8.62 -5.79 2.44
C GLY A 105 9.69 -4.92 1.78
N PRO A 106 10.92 -5.42 1.73
CA PRO A 106 12.06 -4.73 1.17
C PRO A 106 11.97 -4.61 -0.35
N LEU A 107 12.67 -3.62 -0.87
CA LEU A 107 12.97 -3.44 -2.29
C LEU A 107 14.48 -3.57 -2.47
N VAL A 108 14.92 -4.32 -3.48
CA VAL A 108 16.34 -4.33 -3.88
C VAL A 108 16.52 -3.33 -5.02
N ALA A 109 17.39 -2.36 -4.81
CA ALA A 109 17.76 -1.32 -5.77
C ALA A 109 19.28 -1.35 -5.99
N SER A 110 19.74 -1.77 -7.17
CA SER A 110 21.14 -2.08 -7.41
C SER A 110 21.66 -3.12 -6.39
N ASN A 111 22.57 -2.73 -5.51
CA ASN A 111 23.13 -3.55 -4.45
C ASN A 111 22.70 -3.10 -3.04
N VAL A 112 21.61 -2.37 -2.93
CA VAL A 112 21.07 -1.84 -1.67
C VAL A 112 19.67 -2.39 -1.42
N ILE A 113 19.42 -2.85 -0.21
CA ILE A 113 18.09 -3.19 0.27
C ILE A 113 17.48 -1.89 0.84
N VAL A 114 16.37 -1.43 0.27
CA VAL A 114 15.65 -0.25 0.74
C VAL A 114 14.39 -0.69 1.45
N GLN A 115 14.21 -0.21 2.70
CA GLN A 115 13.10 -0.59 3.55
C GLN A 115 12.47 0.60 4.25
N GLY A 116 11.14 0.73 4.15
CA GLY A 116 10.36 1.73 4.87
C GLY A 116 9.88 1.23 6.22
N MET A 117 9.85 2.12 7.21
CA MET A 117 9.39 1.83 8.56
C MET A 117 7.89 2.10 8.74
N SER A 118 7.26 1.35 9.62
CA SER A 118 5.87 1.50 10.05
C SER A 118 5.77 1.67 11.57
N GLY A 119 4.60 2.08 12.03
CA GLY A 119 4.34 2.39 13.43
C GLY A 119 4.25 3.90 13.61
N CYS A 120 5.29 4.53 14.08
CA CYS A 120 5.51 5.99 14.10
C CYS A 120 4.43 6.78 14.84
N GLY A 121 3.85 6.17 15.89
CA GLY A 121 2.90 6.83 16.79
C GLY A 121 3.59 7.76 17.79
N ASN A 122 2.84 8.24 18.78
CA ASN A 122 3.31 9.23 19.75
C ASN A 122 4.45 8.78 20.70
N ALA A 123 4.80 7.50 20.68
CA ALA A 123 6.00 6.98 21.36
C ALA A 123 7.27 7.12 20.50
N MET A 124 7.17 7.60 19.28
CA MET A 124 8.25 7.69 18.28
C MET A 124 8.35 9.11 17.72
N PRO A 125 8.90 10.06 18.51
CA PRO A 125 9.09 11.44 18.07
C PRO A 125 9.90 11.54 16.78
N GLY A 126 9.52 12.46 15.90
CA GLY A 126 10.18 12.65 14.61
C GLY A 126 9.67 11.71 13.50
N GLY A 127 8.67 10.88 13.79
CA GLY A 127 7.98 10.04 12.79
C GLY A 127 8.80 8.87 12.27
N CYS A 128 8.45 8.41 11.10
CA CYS A 128 9.09 7.29 10.43
C CYS A 128 10.35 7.67 9.65
N PHE A 129 10.97 6.66 9.06
CA PHE A 129 12.14 6.79 8.20
C PHE A 129 12.19 5.65 7.18
N VAL A 130 13.07 5.82 6.22
CA VAL A 130 13.47 4.80 5.24
C VAL A 130 14.95 4.51 5.47
N THR A 131 15.34 3.25 5.37
CA THR A 131 16.73 2.82 5.49
C THR A 131 17.22 2.13 4.23
N GLY A 132 18.50 2.28 3.94
CA GLY A 132 19.22 1.48 2.95
C GLY A 132 20.22 0.57 3.64
N HIS A 133 20.28 -0.69 3.22
CA HIS A 133 21.15 -1.71 3.83
C HIS A 133 21.99 -2.43 2.77
N ASP A 134 23.19 -2.83 3.16
CA ASP A 134 24.06 -3.66 2.34
C ASP A 134 23.45 -5.06 2.13
N ILE A 135 23.43 -5.55 0.90
CA ILE A 135 22.85 -6.85 0.56
C ILE A 135 23.64 -8.04 1.10
N ASN A 136 24.91 -7.84 1.50
CA ASN A 136 25.80 -8.92 1.92
C ASN A 136 25.70 -9.24 3.41
N ASP A 137 25.55 -8.21 4.25
CA ASP A 137 25.57 -8.35 5.71
C ASP A 137 24.40 -7.66 6.42
N GLY A 138 23.53 -6.96 5.69
CA GLY A 138 22.38 -6.25 6.24
C GLY A 138 22.69 -4.93 6.94
N LYS A 139 23.97 -4.51 6.96
CA LYS A 139 24.37 -3.28 7.66
C LYS A 139 23.67 -2.05 7.10
N GLU A 140 23.14 -1.19 7.99
CA GLU A 140 22.56 0.08 7.60
C GLU A 140 23.63 1.01 6.98
N LEU A 141 23.38 1.47 5.75
CA LEU A 141 24.24 2.37 4.99
C LEU A 141 23.79 3.82 5.13
N TRP A 142 22.48 4.04 5.17
CA TRP A 142 21.89 5.36 5.27
C TRP A 142 20.47 5.31 5.83
N ARG A 143 20.00 6.45 6.35
CA ARG A 143 18.65 6.67 6.86
C ARG A 143 18.11 8.01 6.38
N PHE A 144 16.88 8.02 5.89
CA PHE A 144 16.14 9.22 5.49
C PHE A 144 14.88 9.36 6.35
N HIS A 145 14.73 10.47 7.08
CA HIS A 145 13.54 10.75 7.87
C HIS A 145 12.38 11.21 6.98
N THR A 146 11.21 10.58 7.11
CA THR A 146 10.02 10.89 6.31
C THR A 146 9.21 12.07 6.86
N ILE A 147 9.60 12.60 8.01
CA ILE A 147 9.18 13.91 8.52
C ILE A 147 10.35 14.89 8.35
N ALA A 148 10.08 16.02 7.68
CA ALA A 148 11.10 17.05 7.48
C ALA A 148 11.61 17.57 8.83
N GLN A 149 12.95 17.51 9.02
CA GLN A 149 13.60 17.88 10.27
C GLN A 149 13.71 19.41 10.39
N PRO A 150 13.72 19.97 11.60
CA PRO A 150 13.98 21.38 11.80
C PRO A 150 15.30 21.84 11.15
N GLY A 151 15.26 22.90 10.37
CA GLY A 151 16.41 23.40 9.63
C GLY A 151 16.64 22.80 8.24
N GLU A 152 15.92 21.73 7.89
CA GLU A 152 15.90 21.16 6.54
C GLU A 152 14.79 21.79 5.67
N PRO A 153 14.88 21.66 4.33
CA PRO A 153 13.78 22.05 3.46
C PRO A 153 12.46 21.40 3.87
N GLY A 154 11.43 22.23 4.13
CA GLY A 154 10.13 21.78 4.63
C GLY A 154 10.05 21.55 6.14
N GLY A 155 11.13 21.74 6.89
CA GLY A 155 11.14 21.61 8.35
C GLY A 155 10.22 22.60 9.08
N ASP A 156 9.82 23.66 8.43
CA ASP A 156 8.85 24.68 8.88
C ASP A 156 7.38 24.33 8.56
N SER A 157 7.13 23.22 7.83
CA SER A 157 5.79 22.85 7.34
C SER A 157 4.87 22.18 8.37
N TRP A 158 5.23 22.14 9.63
CA TRP A 158 4.50 21.48 10.71
C TRP A 158 3.82 22.45 11.68
N ASN A 159 3.27 23.56 11.18
CA ASN A 159 2.51 24.54 11.98
C ASN A 159 3.27 25.03 13.22
N GLY A 160 4.62 25.10 13.15
CA GLY A 160 5.47 25.48 14.29
C GLY A 160 5.54 24.42 15.40
N LEU A 161 5.14 23.17 15.13
CA LEU A 161 5.30 22.07 16.08
C LEU A 161 6.79 21.70 16.20
N PRO A 162 7.29 21.51 17.43
CA PRO A 162 8.62 20.98 17.63
C PRO A 162 8.68 19.50 17.22
N LEU A 163 9.87 18.99 16.97
CA LEU A 163 10.07 17.64 16.38
C LEU A 163 9.46 16.51 17.22
N GLU A 164 9.53 16.64 18.55
CA GLU A 164 8.98 15.66 19.50
C GLU A 164 7.43 15.58 19.49
N LYS A 165 6.77 16.45 18.76
CA LYS A 165 5.32 16.45 18.54
C LYS A 165 4.91 16.14 17.12
N ARG A 166 5.85 15.72 16.26
CA ARG A 166 5.61 15.32 14.88
C ARG A 166 5.64 13.82 14.78
N PHE A 167 4.56 13.20 14.30
CA PHE A 167 4.40 11.75 14.23
C PHE A 167 3.78 11.32 12.90
N GLY A 168 3.86 10.04 12.57
CA GLY A 168 3.30 9.46 11.34
C GLY A 168 4.30 9.39 10.21
N ALA A 169 3.86 9.70 9.00
CA ALA A 169 4.65 9.65 7.78
C ALA A 169 5.25 8.26 7.50
N SER A 170 4.49 7.19 7.73
CA SER A 170 4.96 5.82 7.56
C SER A 170 5.07 5.42 6.08
N THR A 171 6.12 4.68 5.75
CA THR A 171 6.33 4.05 4.44
C THR A 171 6.02 2.55 4.56
N TRP A 172 4.75 2.23 4.76
CA TRP A 172 4.29 0.91 5.16
C TRP A 172 4.04 -0.08 4.01
N ASN A 173 4.30 0.34 2.77
CA ASN A 173 4.37 -0.50 1.58
C ASN A 173 5.75 -0.41 0.92
N SER A 174 6.04 -1.34 0.01
CA SER A 174 7.26 -1.29 -0.79
C SER A 174 7.23 -0.17 -1.83
N GLY A 175 8.42 0.30 -2.16
CA GLY A 175 8.64 1.24 -3.25
C GLY A 175 8.82 0.58 -4.61
N SER A 176 9.23 1.38 -5.59
CA SER A 176 9.63 0.97 -6.93
C SER A 176 11.03 1.49 -7.24
N TYR A 177 11.82 0.74 -7.97
CA TYR A 177 13.15 1.14 -8.44
C TYR A 177 13.15 1.35 -9.94
N ASP A 178 13.68 2.48 -10.38
CA ASP A 178 13.93 2.79 -11.79
C ASP A 178 15.43 2.70 -12.08
N PRO A 179 15.89 1.66 -12.79
CA PRO A 179 17.30 1.53 -13.14
C PRO A 179 17.76 2.57 -14.15
N ASP A 180 16.86 3.16 -14.96
CA ASP A 180 17.21 4.17 -15.95
C ASP A 180 17.64 5.51 -15.32
N THR A 181 17.06 5.84 -14.16
CA THR A 181 17.36 7.07 -13.41
C THR A 181 18.11 6.81 -12.12
N ASP A 182 18.35 5.52 -11.83
CA ASP A 182 18.93 5.03 -10.57
C ASP A 182 18.23 5.67 -9.35
N THR A 183 16.91 5.51 -9.30
CA THR A 183 16.07 6.19 -8.32
C THR A 183 15.07 5.23 -7.69
N VAL A 184 14.96 5.29 -6.37
CA VAL A 184 13.91 4.61 -5.61
C VAL A 184 12.76 5.57 -5.37
N PHE A 185 11.55 5.14 -5.68
CA PHE A 185 10.32 5.87 -5.41
C PHE A 185 9.56 5.20 -4.27
N LEU A 186 9.22 5.98 -3.25
CA LEU A 186 8.50 5.52 -2.06
C LEU A 186 7.27 6.37 -1.82
N GLY A 187 6.22 5.73 -1.31
CA GLY A 187 5.02 6.41 -0.85
C GLY A 187 5.04 6.62 0.65
N VAL A 188 4.62 7.79 1.07
CA VAL A 188 4.51 8.18 2.47
C VAL A 188 3.05 8.27 2.85
N GLY A 189 2.70 7.83 4.06
CA GLY A 189 1.37 7.97 4.64
C GLY A 189 1.18 9.28 5.39
N GLN A 190 0.04 9.41 6.03
CA GLN A 190 -0.46 10.61 6.69
C GLN A 190 0.30 10.98 7.98
N PRO A 191 0.06 12.19 8.55
CA PRO A 191 0.50 12.55 9.89
C PRO A 191 -0.29 11.79 10.97
N TYR A 192 0.24 11.68 12.18
CA TYR A 192 -0.44 11.09 13.33
C TYR A 192 -0.55 12.08 14.50
N PRO A 193 -1.69 12.10 15.22
CA PRO A 193 -2.99 11.55 14.76
C PRO A 193 -3.42 12.27 13.49
N HIS A 194 -4.14 11.59 12.59
CA HIS A 194 -4.51 12.19 11.31
C HIS A 194 -5.50 13.33 11.46
N ILE A 195 -6.35 13.37 12.50
CA ILE A 195 -7.21 14.53 12.76
C ILE A 195 -6.34 15.74 13.06
N ALA A 196 -6.27 16.67 12.12
CA ALA A 196 -5.33 17.79 12.15
C ALA A 196 -5.47 18.71 13.39
N GLU A 197 -6.69 18.92 13.90
CA GLU A 197 -6.90 19.67 15.16
C GLU A 197 -6.29 18.95 16.37
N ILE A 198 -6.40 17.62 16.44
CA ILE A 198 -5.81 16.82 17.52
C ILE A 198 -4.29 16.77 17.37
N GLY A 199 -3.79 16.70 16.12
CA GLY A 199 -2.36 16.68 15.80
C GLY A 199 -1.67 18.05 15.92
N GLY A 200 -2.41 19.13 16.15
CA GLY A 200 -1.87 20.49 16.26
C GLY A 200 -1.51 21.12 14.90
N LEU A 201 -1.97 20.53 13.80
CA LEU A 201 -1.81 21.07 12.45
C LEU A 201 -2.92 22.05 12.08
N LEU A 202 -4.03 22.04 12.81
CA LEU A 202 -5.12 23.00 12.76
C LEU A 202 -5.47 23.50 14.19
N PRO A 203 -5.96 24.74 14.34
CA PRO A 203 -6.00 25.78 13.30
C PRO A 203 -4.58 26.17 12.85
N LYS A 204 -4.47 26.61 11.61
CA LYS A 204 -3.19 27.12 11.08
C LYS A 204 -2.80 28.39 11.83
N LYS A 205 -1.57 28.40 12.37
CA LYS A 205 -1.02 29.58 13.05
C LYS A 205 -0.65 30.67 12.04
N ASP A 206 -0.75 31.92 12.46
CA ASP A 206 -0.39 33.06 11.60
C ASP A 206 1.05 32.95 11.11
N GLY A 207 1.22 33.09 9.80
CA GLY A 207 2.52 32.99 9.13
C GLY A 207 3.14 31.58 9.07
N ALA A 208 2.53 30.55 9.70
CA ALA A 208 3.05 29.18 9.66
C ALA A 208 2.66 28.46 8.37
N ASN A 209 3.47 27.47 7.97
CA ASN A 209 3.12 26.45 7.02
C ASN A 209 2.65 25.18 7.78
N ASN A 210 1.54 24.57 7.36
CA ASN A 210 0.98 23.36 7.95
C ASN A 210 0.82 22.20 6.97
N ASP A 211 1.58 22.18 5.89
CA ASP A 211 1.55 21.13 4.85
C ASP A 211 2.00 19.75 5.39
N ALA A 212 2.72 19.72 6.51
CA ALA A 212 3.23 18.53 7.21
C ALA A 212 4.13 17.63 6.32
N LEU A 213 5.20 18.21 5.74
CA LEU A 213 6.12 17.48 4.87
C LEU A 213 6.90 16.39 5.66
N TYR A 214 7.07 15.19 5.11
CA TYR A 214 6.71 14.71 3.75
C TYR A 214 5.51 13.74 3.80
N THR A 215 4.50 13.98 4.63
CA THR A 215 3.30 13.15 4.65
C THR A 215 2.61 13.15 3.29
N ASP A 216 1.95 12.06 2.94
CA ASP A 216 1.19 11.86 1.71
C ASP A 216 1.94 12.26 0.43
N ALA A 217 3.23 11.96 0.42
CA ALA A 217 4.13 12.30 -0.67
C ALA A 217 4.67 11.07 -1.40
N THR A 218 5.12 11.30 -2.63
CA THR A 218 6.12 10.48 -3.28
C THR A 218 7.49 11.07 -2.98
N LEU A 219 8.39 10.23 -2.50
CA LEU A 219 9.82 10.52 -2.35
C LEU A 219 10.60 9.85 -3.47
N ALA A 220 11.50 10.56 -4.10
CA ALA A 220 12.49 10.03 -5.02
C ALA A 220 13.87 10.10 -4.36
N LEU A 221 14.42 8.95 -4.00
CA LEU A 221 15.68 8.86 -3.27
C LEU A 221 16.76 8.23 -4.14
N ASP A 222 17.98 8.68 -3.95
CA ASP A 222 19.17 8.00 -4.44
C ASP A 222 19.37 6.70 -3.63
N PRO A 223 19.42 5.52 -4.28
CA PRO A 223 19.48 4.24 -3.56
C PRO A 223 20.76 4.04 -2.78
N HIS A 224 21.87 4.67 -3.18
CA HIS A 224 23.19 4.48 -2.58
C HIS A 224 23.44 5.36 -1.36
N THR A 225 22.78 6.53 -1.33
CA THR A 225 23.06 7.57 -0.31
C THR A 225 21.85 7.96 0.52
N GLY A 226 20.63 7.55 0.12
CA GLY A 226 19.39 7.98 0.74
C GLY A 226 19.05 9.46 0.49
N LYS A 227 19.82 10.19 -0.33
CA LYS A 227 19.57 11.61 -0.60
C LYS A 227 18.31 11.79 -1.40
N LEU A 228 17.48 12.76 -0.96
CA LEU A 228 16.28 13.16 -1.66
C LEU A 228 16.67 13.87 -2.98
N LYS A 229 16.23 13.30 -4.12
CA LYS A 229 16.35 13.92 -5.44
C LYS A 229 15.22 14.92 -5.70
N TRP A 230 13.98 14.49 -5.38
CA TRP A 230 12.78 15.31 -5.44
C TRP A 230 11.65 14.66 -4.63
N TYR A 231 10.60 15.42 -4.35
CA TYR A 231 9.35 14.93 -3.80
C TYR A 231 8.15 15.60 -4.48
N TYR A 232 6.99 14.95 -4.38
CA TYR A 232 5.70 15.54 -4.72
C TYR A 232 4.69 15.16 -3.64
N GLN A 233 4.08 16.17 -2.99
CA GLN A 233 3.06 15.95 -1.97
C GLN A 233 1.69 15.88 -2.62
N HIS A 234 1.05 14.70 -2.53
CA HIS A 234 -0.24 14.42 -3.16
C HIS A 234 -1.41 15.04 -2.40
N LEU A 235 -1.33 15.08 -1.07
CA LEU A 235 -2.33 15.67 -0.20
C LEU A 235 -1.64 16.40 0.95
N LYS A 236 -1.85 17.70 1.05
CA LYS A 236 -1.30 18.54 2.12
C LYS A 236 -2.16 18.43 3.35
N ASN A 237 -1.54 18.33 4.54
CA ASN A 237 -2.22 18.33 5.83
C ASN A 237 -3.39 17.36 5.88
N ASP A 238 -3.15 16.08 5.54
CA ASP A 238 -4.18 15.04 5.55
C ASP A 238 -4.80 14.92 6.95
N THR A 239 -6.09 15.16 7.02
CA THR A 239 -6.92 15.05 8.22
C THR A 239 -7.99 13.95 8.12
N TRP A 240 -7.88 13.08 7.12
CA TRP A 240 -8.87 12.03 6.78
C TRP A 240 -8.32 10.62 6.82
N ASP A 241 -6.99 10.43 6.94
CA ASP A 241 -6.31 9.14 6.75
C ASP A 241 -6.35 8.69 5.28
N LEU A 242 -6.00 9.58 4.34
CA LEU A 242 -6.08 9.35 2.91
C LEU A 242 -4.71 9.10 2.26
N ASP A 243 -3.97 8.17 2.83
CA ASP A 243 -2.62 7.74 2.45
C ASP A 243 -2.31 7.70 0.96
N TYR A 244 -1.05 8.04 0.66
CA TYR A 244 -0.39 7.80 -0.63
C TYR A 244 0.79 6.81 -0.53
N ALA A 245 0.80 5.94 0.46
CA ALA A 245 1.86 4.96 0.74
C ALA A 245 1.81 3.69 -0.16
N TYR A 246 1.32 3.79 -1.40
CA TYR A 246 1.10 2.66 -2.30
C TYR A 246 2.18 2.54 -3.37
N GLU A 247 2.02 1.59 -4.28
CA GLU A 247 2.97 1.34 -5.38
C GLU A 247 3.07 2.54 -6.36
N ARG A 248 4.22 2.63 -7.01
CA ARG A 248 4.49 3.54 -8.12
C ARG A 248 4.71 2.71 -9.37
N VAL A 249 3.79 2.84 -10.32
CA VAL A 249 3.88 2.16 -11.62
C VAL A 249 4.74 3.02 -12.54
N LEU A 250 5.88 2.50 -12.95
CA LEU A 250 6.81 3.19 -13.85
C LEU A 250 6.47 2.83 -15.29
N VAL A 251 6.16 3.84 -16.11
CA VAL A 251 5.67 3.64 -17.47
C VAL A 251 6.06 4.83 -18.34
N ASP A 252 6.30 4.56 -19.62
CA ASP A 252 6.51 5.62 -20.61
C ASP A 252 5.20 5.87 -21.35
N ILE A 253 4.71 7.13 -21.30
CA ILE A 253 3.43 7.54 -21.86
C ILE A 253 3.54 8.78 -22.75
N PRO A 254 2.68 8.94 -23.76
CA PRO A 254 2.60 10.17 -24.53
C PRO A 254 1.92 11.27 -23.71
N VAL A 255 2.60 12.40 -23.58
CA VAL A 255 2.05 13.64 -23.00
C VAL A 255 2.45 14.79 -23.90
N ASP A 256 1.48 15.57 -24.37
CA ASP A 256 1.68 16.69 -25.29
C ASP A 256 2.55 16.35 -26.53
N GLY A 257 2.28 15.17 -27.11
CA GLY A 257 2.98 14.68 -28.31
C GLY A 257 4.42 14.19 -28.09
N LYS A 258 4.88 14.09 -26.83
CA LYS A 258 6.20 13.57 -26.46
C LYS A 258 6.06 12.37 -25.53
N THR A 259 6.92 11.38 -25.69
CA THR A 259 7.03 10.29 -24.70
C THR A 259 7.71 10.83 -23.45
N ARG A 260 7.02 10.68 -22.31
CA ARG A 260 7.52 11.07 -20.99
C ARG A 260 7.76 9.83 -20.14
N LYS A 261 8.88 9.79 -19.44
CA LYS A 261 9.13 8.80 -18.39
C LYS A 261 8.23 9.12 -17.21
N ALA A 262 7.10 8.43 -17.11
CA ALA A 262 6.08 8.71 -16.10
C ALA A 262 6.12 7.74 -14.93
N MET A 263 5.61 8.21 -13.82
CA MET A 263 5.27 7.44 -12.63
C MET A 263 3.80 7.66 -12.35
N VAL A 264 3.06 6.57 -12.18
CA VAL A 264 1.61 6.58 -11.91
C VAL A 264 1.35 6.03 -10.52
N THR A 265 0.53 6.72 -9.74
CA THR A 265 0.03 6.23 -8.46
C THR A 265 -1.45 6.55 -8.30
N VAL A 266 -2.12 5.79 -7.45
CA VAL A 266 -3.51 6.03 -7.04
C VAL A 266 -3.55 5.94 -5.52
N GLY A 267 -3.85 7.05 -4.85
CA GLY A 267 -4.00 7.09 -3.39
C GLY A 267 -5.39 6.66 -2.92
N LYS A 268 -5.63 6.74 -1.62
CA LYS A 268 -6.94 6.46 -1.00
C LYS A 268 -8.07 7.33 -1.56
N LEU A 269 -7.77 8.54 -2.04
CA LEU A 269 -8.75 9.41 -2.72
C LEU A 269 -9.32 8.83 -4.03
N GLY A 270 -8.68 7.80 -4.61
CA GLY A 270 -9.10 7.27 -5.91
C GLY A 270 -8.81 8.22 -7.07
N ILE A 271 -7.82 9.08 -6.91
CA ILE A 271 -7.33 9.95 -7.97
C ILE A 271 -6.08 9.31 -8.55
N ILE A 272 -6.09 9.03 -9.86
CA ILE A 272 -4.87 8.68 -10.59
C ILE A 272 -4.03 9.95 -10.69
N GLU A 273 -2.78 9.88 -10.28
CA GLU A 273 -1.82 10.96 -10.43
C GLU A 273 -0.61 10.48 -11.21
N VAL A 274 -0.21 11.28 -12.17
CA VAL A 274 0.87 10.99 -13.09
C VAL A 274 1.92 12.09 -13.02
N LEU A 275 3.13 11.69 -12.65
CA LEU A 275 4.29 12.58 -12.52
C LEU A 275 5.36 12.19 -13.54
N ASP A 276 6.18 13.14 -13.94
CA ASP A 276 7.44 12.86 -14.62
C ASP A 276 8.43 12.27 -13.60
N ARG A 277 8.82 11.00 -13.77
CA ARG A 277 9.66 10.30 -12.79
C ARG A 277 11.10 10.81 -12.73
N THR A 278 11.51 11.64 -13.68
CA THR A 278 12.85 12.21 -13.69
C THR A 278 13.01 13.42 -12.78
N ASN A 279 11.92 14.15 -12.48
CA ASN A 279 11.99 15.42 -11.77
C ASN A 279 10.79 15.72 -10.84
N GLY A 280 9.78 14.82 -10.78
CA GLY A 280 8.59 14.99 -9.95
C GLY A 280 7.54 15.96 -10.50
N GLN A 281 7.72 16.49 -11.72
CA GLN A 281 6.74 17.39 -12.32
C GLN A 281 5.39 16.66 -12.51
N TRP A 282 4.30 17.27 -12.04
CA TRP A 282 2.95 16.80 -12.31
C TRP A 282 2.65 16.90 -13.81
N LEU A 283 2.06 15.82 -14.36
CA LEU A 283 1.70 15.73 -15.78
C LEU A 283 0.18 15.83 -15.95
N TRP A 284 -0.57 15.01 -15.25
CA TRP A 284 -2.03 15.03 -15.22
C TRP A 284 -2.57 14.18 -14.08
N SER A 285 -3.86 14.36 -13.78
CA SER A 285 -4.59 13.52 -12.83
C SER A 285 -6.00 13.23 -13.33
N LYS A 286 -6.60 12.13 -12.81
CA LYS A 286 -7.95 11.73 -13.14
C LYS A 286 -8.65 11.12 -11.93
N GLN A 287 -9.78 11.70 -11.56
CA GLN A 287 -10.66 11.12 -10.55
C GLN A 287 -11.35 9.87 -11.11
N THR A 288 -11.39 8.77 -10.34
CA THR A 288 -12.01 7.49 -10.73
C THR A 288 -13.34 7.24 -10.00
N VAL A 289 -13.46 7.65 -8.75
CA VAL A 289 -14.62 7.43 -7.87
C VAL A 289 -15.17 8.75 -7.36
N TYR A 290 -16.37 8.72 -6.79
CA TYR A 290 -16.88 9.89 -6.07
C TYR A 290 -16.01 10.20 -4.85
N GLN A 291 -15.66 11.47 -4.69
CA GLN A 291 -14.98 12.01 -3.52
C GLN A 291 -15.45 13.44 -3.26
N ASN A 292 -15.41 13.89 -2.01
CA ASN A 292 -15.82 15.23 -1.61
C ASN A 292 -14.73 16.03 -0.89
N VAL A 293 -13.52 15.49 -0.80
CA VAL A 293 -12.38 16.12 -0.10
C VAL A 293 -11.71 17.19 -0.95
N VAL A 294 -11.51 16.88 -2.24
CA VAL A 294 -10.88 17.80 -3.20
C VAL A 294 -11.95 18.42 -4.09
N SER A 295 -12.09 19.75 -4.04
CA SER A 295 -13.07 20.50 -4.85
C SER A 295 -12.54 20.89 -6.22
N ALA A 296 -11.23 21.06 -6.38
CA ALA A 296 -10.58 21.37 -7.64
C ALA A 296 -9.12 20.90 -7.65
N ILE A 297 -8.59 20.65 -8.84
CA ILE A 297 -7.18 20.36 -9.09
C ILE A 297 -6.70 21.36 -10.14
N ASP A 298 -5.63 22.10 -9.83
CA ASP A 298 -5.03 23.03 -10.79
C ASP A 298 -4.49 22.25 -12.00
N PRO A 299 -4.92 22.56 -13.21
CA PRO A 299 -4.55 21.78 -14.41
C PRO A 299 -3.11 21.98 -14.87
N LYS A 300 -2.32 22.84 -14.23
CA LYS A 300 -0.92 23.10 -14.56
C LYS A 300 0.04 22.51 -13.53
N THR A 301 -0.36 22.53 -12.26
CA THR A 301 0.52 22.16 -11.13
C THR A 301 0.09 20.88 -10.43
N GLY A 302 -1.18 20.47 -10.60
CA GLY A 302 -1.78 19.37 -9.84
C GLY A 302 -2.14 19.74 -8.40
N GLU A 303 -1.99 21.03 -8.02
CA GLU A 303 -2.33 21.46 -6.66
C GLU A 303 -3.83 21.32 -6.39
N LYS A 304 -4.16 20.77 -5.22
CA LYS A 304 -5.51 20.45 -4.82
C LYS A 304 -6.11 21.54 -3.95
N THR A 305 -7.30 22.00 -4.31
CA THR A 305 -8.14 22.86 -3.46
C THR A 305 -9.00 21.97 -2.57
N ILE A 306 -8.85 22.11 -1.28
CA ILE A 306 -9.62 21.32 -0.29
C ILE A 306 -11.01 21.89 -0.11
N ASN A 307 -12.02 21.02 -0.12
CA ASN A 307 -13.38 21.36 0.29
C ASN A 307 -13.44 21.53 1.81
N GLN A 308 -13.57 22.75 2.28
CA GLN A 308 -13.57 23.06 3.73
C GLN A 308 -14.74 22.39 4.48
N ALA A 309 -15.87 22.13 3.82
CA ALA A 309 -16.99 21.41 4.43
C ALA A 309 -16.69 19.92 4.71
N ALA A 310 -15.62 19.37 4.12
CA ALA A 310 -15.17 18.01 4.36
C ALA A 310 -14.08 17.90 5.44
N VAL A 311 -13.60 19.02 6.00
CA VAL A 311 -12.58 19.03 7.06
C VAL A 311 -13.23 18.64 8.39
N PRO A 312 -12.76 17.57 9.06
CA PRO A 312 -13.30 17.16 10.35
C PRO A 312 -12.88 18.10 11.48
N HIS A 313 -13.83 18.48 12.33
CA HIS A 313 -13.60 19.30 13.52
C HIS A 313 -14.02 18.56 14.79
N ILE A 314 -13.32 18.79 15.91
CA ILE A 314 -13.59 18.12 17.18
C ILE A 314 -15.05 18.32 17.60
N GLY A 315 -15.74 17.22 17.90
CA GLY A 315 -17.14 17.19 18.33
C GLY A 315 -18.17 17.46 17.24
N GLN A 316 -17.75 17.66 15.98
CA GLN A 316 -18.65 17.86 14.85
C GLN A 316 -18.61 16.65 13.92
N THR A 317 -19.77 16.18 13.47
CA THR A 317 -19.85 15.11 12.50
C THR A 317 -19.72 15.67 11.09
N THR A 318 -18.77 15.10 10.33
CA THR A 318 -18.48 15.50 8.94
C THR A 318 -18.55 14.26 8.05
N THR A 319 -19.27 14.33 6.93
CA THR A 319 -19.32 13.25 5.94
C THR A 319 -18.13 13.34 5.00
N ASN A 320 -17.30 12.29 4.98
CA ASN A 320 -16.12 12.19 4.15
C ASN A 320 -16.26 11.03 3.14
N CYS A 321 -15.99 11.31 1.89
CA CYS A 321 -15.97 10.36 0.80
C CYS A 321 -14.64 10.53 0.03
N PRO A 322 -13.84 9.47 -0.12
CA PRO A 322 -14.01 8.16 0.48
C PRO A 322 -13.81 8.19 2.00
N ALA A 323 -14.24 7.13 2.68
CA ALA A 323 -13.99 6.92 4.09
C ALA A 323 -12.50 6.64 4.38
N ASP A 324 -12.11 6.59 5.64
CA ASP A 324 -10.74 6.36 6.15
C ASP A 324 -9.98 5.17 5.53
N PRO A 325 -10.59 3.98 5.25
CA PRO A 325 -9.89 2.93 4.52
C PRO A 325 -9.60 3.27 3.06
N GLY A 326 -10.19 4.36 2.53
CA GLY A 326 -9.98 4.83 1.16
C GLY A 326 -10.83 4.11 0.11
N SER A 327 -10.99 4.74 -1.03
CA SER A 327 -11.56 4.08 -2.22
C SER A 327 -10.66 2.94 -2.69
N ARG A 328 -9.39 2.98 -2.31
CA ARG A 328 -8.37 1.98 -2.52
C ARG A 328 -7.47 1.92 -1.29
N GLY A 329 -7.04 0.72 -0.93
CA GLY A 329 -6.03 0.50 0.10
C GLY A 329 -4.74 -0.07 -0.50
N TRP A 330 -4.06 -0.94 0.23
CA TRP A 330 -2.84 -1.64 -0.19
C TRP A 330 -3.00 -2.60 -1.40
N PRO A 331 -4.19 -3.12 -1.78
CA PRO A 331 -4.31 -3.94 -2.98
C PRO A 331 -3.83 -3.19 -4.23
N ALA A 332 -2.76 -3.70 -4.85
CA ALA A 332 -2.08 -3.00 -5.93
C ALA A 332 -2.88 -2.96 -7.22
N THR A 333 -2.60 -1.93 -8.01
CA THR A 333 -3.01 -1.83 -9.42
C THR A 333 -2.14 -2.73 -10.30
N ALA A 334 -2.56 -2.97 -11.53
CA ALA A 334 -1.75 -3.64 -12.55
C ALA A 334 -1.76 -2.84 -13.85
N TYR A 335 -0.62 -2.75 -14.51
CA TYR A 335 -0.51 -2.10 -15.82
C TYR A 335 -0.24 -3.14 -16.91
N SER A 336 -0.89 -3.00 -18.05
CA SER A 336 -0.60 -3.79 -19.25
C SER A 336 -0.04 -2.92 -20.36
N PRO A 337 1.23 -3.13 -20.80
CA PRO A 337 1.78 -2.41 -21.95
C PRO A 337 1.08 -2.79 -23.26
N ARG A 338 0.36 -3.92 -23.31
CA ARG A 338 -0.38 -4.38 -24.48
C ARG A 338 -1.63 -3.55 -24.76
N THR A 339 -2.28 -3.06 -23.70
CA THR A 339 -3.52 -2.27 -23.80
C THR A 339 -3.33 -0.82 -23.37
N HIS A 340 -2.16 -0.48 -22.83
CA HIS A 340 -1.85 0.80 -22.16
C HIS A 340 -2.77 1.10 -20.97
N MET A 341 -3.46 0.07 -20.44
CA MET A 341 -4.41 0.26 -19.35
C MET A 341 -3.80 -0.02 -17.99
N LEU A 342 -4.19 0.82 -17.04
CA LEU A 342 -4.07 0.57 -15.60
C LEU A 342 -5.37 -0.04 -15.10
N TYR A 343 -5.29 -1.20 -14.45
CA TYR A 343 -6.42 -1.89 -13.83
C TYR A 343 -6.42 -1.63 -12.33
N ILE A 344 -7.53 -1.10 -11.83
CA ILE A 344 -7.60 -0.51 -10.50
C ILE A 344 -8.74 -1.15 -9.71
N PRO A 345 -8.45 -1.95 -8.66
CA PRO A 345 -9.47 -2.36 -7.69
C PRO A 345 -9.87 -1.15 -6.83
N LEU A 346 -11.16 -0.83 -6.78
CA LEU A 346 -11.70 0.36 -6.13
C LEU A 346 -12.94 0.02 -5.29
N ASN A 347 -13.24 0.89 -4.32
CA ASN A 347 -14.44 0.85 -3.50
C ASN A 347 -15.06 2.24 -3.39
N GLU A 348 -16.40 2.32 -3.44
CA GLU A 348 -17.15 3.58 -3.36
C GLU A 348 -18.01 3.58 -2.08
N TYR A 349 -17.59 4.34 -1.08
CA TYR A 349 -18.31 4.49 0.18
C TYR A 349 -17.83 5.73 0.94
N CYS A 350 -18.63 6.18 1.90
CA CYS A 350 -18.35 7.33 2.74
C CYS A 350 -18.29 6.95 4.22
N SER A 351 -17.86 7.87 5.05
CA SER A 351 -18.03 7.78 6.51
C SER A 351 -18.49 9.11 7.09
N ASP A 352 -19.33 9.04 8.10
CA ASP A 352 -19.56 10.14 9.02
C ASP A 352 -18.48 10.05 10.10
N THR A 353 -17.63 11.07 10.17
CA THR A 353 -16.48 11.15 11.08
C THR A 353 -16.74 12.17 12.14
N THR A 354 -16.68 11.76 13.42
CA THR A 354 -16.80 12.67 14.57
C THR A 354 -15.51 12.58 15.39
N PRO A 355 -14.57 13.54 15.24
CA PRO A 355 -13.35 13.57 16.03
C PRO A 355 -13.64 13.74 17.53
N VAL A 356 -12.91 12.98 18.35
CA VAL A 356 -12.99 13.05 19.82
C VAL A 356 -11.63 13.44 20.40
N PRO A 357 -11.56 14.22 21.49
CA PRO A 357 -10.30 14.58 22.12
C PRO A 357 -9.51 13.36 22.59
N ILE A 358 -8.20 13.45 22.58
CA ILE A 358 -7.31 12.45 23.19
C ILE A 358 -7.27 12.71 24.69
N GLU A 359 -7.45 11.66 25.49
CA GLU A 359 -7.22 11.73 26.93
C GLU A 359 -5.73 11.93 27.22
N GLU A 360 -5.41 12.85 28.11
CA GLU A 360 -4.03 13.14 28.49
C GLU A 360 -3.31 11.90 29.00
N GLY A 361 -2.05 11.71 28.56
CA GLY A 361 -1.22 10.57 28.96
C GLY A 361 -1.51 9.24 28.27
N LYS A 362 -2.54 9.14 27.42
CA LYS A 362 -2.77 7.90 26.65
C LYS A 362 -1.90 7.82 25.40
N SER A 363 -1.29 6.66 25.24
CA SER A 363 -0.56 6.31 24.01
C SER A 363 -1.55 5.97 22.88
N TYR A 364 -1.24 6.40 21.67
CA TYR A 364 -1.89 5.96 20.44
C TYR A 364 -0.83 5.63 19.38
N THR A 365 -1.07 4.57 18.63
CA THR A 365 -0.19 4.11 17.57
C THR A 365 -0.91 4.30 16.23
N GLY A 366 -0.71 5.44 15.64
CA GLY A 366 -1.41 5.78 14.42
C GLY A 366 -2.85 6.17 14.63
N GLY A 367 -3.42 6.62 13.63
CA GLY A 367 -4.82 6.74 13.54
C GLY A 367 -5.43 7.95 14.19
N SER A 368 -6.67 7.79 14.32
CA SER A 368 -7.62 8.80 14.72
C SER A 368 -8.10 8.57 16.13
N ARG A 369 -8.47 9.66 16.72
CA ARG A 369 -9.43 9.68 17.82
C ARG A 369 -10.74 10.19 17.26
N ALA A 370 -11.42 9.32 16.49
CA ALA A 370 -12.69 9.64 15.87
C ALA A 370 -13.67 8.47 15.93
N ILE A 371 -14.95 8.77 15.92
CA ILE A 371 -16.03 7.81 15.76
C ILE A 371 -16.40 7.79 14.27
N PHE A 372 -16.53 6.60 13.70
CA PHE A 372 -16.87 6.43 12.28
C PHE A 372 -18.16 5.65 12.12
N ALA A 373 -19.08 6.21 11.31
CA ALA A 373 -20.21 5.47 10.76
C ALA A 373 -20.05 5.42 9.24
N ARG A 374 -19.94 4.21 8.67
CA ARG A 374 -19.72 4.04 7.23
C ARG A 374 -21.04 3.87 6.49
N GLY A 375 -21.11 4.48 5.31
CA GLY A 375 -22.29 4.47 4.47
C GLY A 375 -21.94 4.46 2.97
N GLN A 376 -22.98 4.49 2.15
CA GLN A 376 -22.83 4.54 0.70
C GLN A 376 -22.57 5.98 0.22
N VAL A 377 -22.00 6.10 -0.98
CA VAL A 377 -21.86 7.40 -1.66
C VAL A 377 -23.25 7.98 -2.00
N PRO A 378 -23.39 9.30 -2.16
CA PRO A 378 -24.61 9.91 -2.63
C PRO A 378 -25.07 9.30 -3.97
N ASN A 379 -26.39 9.04 -4.11
CA ASN A 379 -26.99 8.43 -5.28
C ASN A 379 -26.43 7.04 -5.65
N SER A 380 -25.95 6.28 -4.65
CA SER A 380 -25.44 4.93 -4.84
C SER A 380 -26.48 4.00 -5.45
N ASP A 381 -26.04 3.13 -6.35
CA ASP A 381 -26.82 1.98 -6.86
C ASP A 381 -26.70 0.74 -5.94
N GLY A 382 -26.14 0.89 -4.75
CA GLY A 382 -25.88 -0.19 -3.80
C GLY A 382 -24.62 -1.00 -4.07
N LYS A 383 -23.93 -0.76 -5.17
CA LYS A 383 -22.65 -1.42 -5.49
C LYS A 383 -21.50 -0.63 -4.88
N ILE A 384 -20.62 -1.34 -4.19
CA ILE A 384 -19.48 -0.76 -3.47
C ILE A 384 -18.18 -1.03 -4.21
N GLY A 385 -17.95 -2.28 -4.60
CA GLY A 385 -16.72 -2.69 -5.29
C GLY A 385 -16.76 -2.39 -6.77
N ARG A 386 -15.59 -2.10 -7.34
CA ARG A 386 -15.43 -1.96 -8.80
C ARG A 386 -13.99 -2.27 -9.21
N VAL A 387 -13.83 -2.75 -10.44
CA VAL A 387 -12.55 -2.85 -11.12
C VAL A 387 -12.62 -1.98 -12.36
N ASP A 388 -11.74 -1.01 -12.48
CA ASP A 388 -11.67 -0.12 -13.65
C ASP A 388 -10.47 -0.47 -14.52
N GLY A 389 -10.68 -0.45 -15.84
CA GLY A 389 -9.63 -0.40 -16.85
C GLY A 389 -9.53 1.02 -17.41
N VAL A 390 -8.43 1.73 -17.08
CA VAL A 390 -8.19 3.11 -17.51
C VAL A 390 -7.00 3.16 -18.45
N ASP A 391 -7.23 3.61 -19.67
CA ASP A 391 -6.17 3.82 -20.67
C ASP A 391 -5.38 5.08 -20.29
N LEU A 392 -4.08 4.89 -19.97
CA LEU A 392 -3.19 5.97 -19.55
C LEU A 392 -2.80 6.90 -20.72
N PHE A 393 -2.88 6.44 -21.97
CA PHE A 393 -2.53 7.25 -23.14
C PHE A 393 -3.65 8.22 -23.52
N THR A 394 -4.90 7.73 -23.45
CA THR A 394 -6.08 8.54 -23.75
C THR A 394 -6.73 9.15 -22.51
N GLN A 395 -6.28 8.76 -21.32
CA GLN A 395 -6.82 9.17 -20.01
C GLN A 395 -8.31 8.80 -19.85
N LYS A 396 -8.80 7.78 -20.54
CA LYS A 396 -10.21 7.39 -20.50
C LYS A 396 -10.41 6.10 -19.71
N ALA A 397 -11.47 6.06 -18.90
CA ALA A 397 -11.99 4.80 -18.40
C ALA A 397 -12.60 4.05 -19.59
N VAL A 398 -12.06 2.86 -19.89
CA VAL A 398 -12.50 2.04 -21.03
C VAL A 398 -13.62 1.11 -20.61
N TRP A 399 -13.46 0.49 -19.43
CA TRP A 399 -14.48 -0.37 -18.85
C TRP A 399 -14.47 -0.30 -17.32
N SER A 400 -15.57 -0.71 -16.72
CA SER A 400 -15.72 -0.82 -15.26
C SER A 400 -16.66 -1.99 -14.97
N ASP A 401 -16.22 -2.93 -14.12
CA ASP A 401 -17.08 -3.95 -13.53
C ASP A 401 -17.42 -3.53 -12.10
N ARG A 402 -18.71 -3.26 -11.85
CA ARG A 402 -19.23 -2.80 -10.56
C ARG A 402 -19.97 -3.92 -9.85
N THR A 403 -19.58 -4.22 -8.63
CA THR A 403 -20.12 -5.31 -7.82
C THR A 403 -20.67 -4.82 -6.48
N ARG A 404 -21.61 -5.56 -5.89
CA ARG A 404 -22.04 -5.31 -4.52
C ARG A 404 -20.91 -5.56 -3.52
N ALA A 405 -20.12 -6.61 -3.77
CA ALA A 405 -18.99 -6.97 -2.94
C ALA A 405 -17.83 -5.98 -3.10
N PRO A 406 -17.26 -5.46 -2.01
CA PRO A 406 -16.03 -4.67 -2.06
C PRO A 406 -14.86 -5.43 -2.68
N GLN A 407 -13.97 -4.71 -3.37
CA GLN A 407 -12.69 -5.22 -3.83
C GLN A 407 -11.71 -5.29 -2.66
N THR A 408 -11.07 -6.43 -2.47
CA THR A 408 -10.17 -6.69 -1.34
C THR A 408 -8.79 -7.19 -1.75
N GLY A 409 -8.64 -7.70 -2.98
CA GLY A 409 -7.39 -8.21 -3.55
C GLY A 409 -6.77 -7.26 -4.56
N ALA A 410 -5.48 -7.44 -4.82
CA ALA A 410 -4.76 -6.73 -5.86
C ALA A 410 -5.16 -7.21 -7.26
N ALA A 411 -4.93 -6.38 -8.28
CA ALA A 411 -5.05 -6.75 -9.67
C ALA A 411 -3.76 -7.42 -10.17
N LEU A 412 -3.90 -8.31 -11.16
CA LEU A 412 -2.80 -8.90 -11.92
C LEU A 412 -3.13 -8.86 -13.41
N ALA A 413 -2.36 -8.16 -14.21
CA ALA A 413 -2.44 -8.20 -15.67
C ALA A 413 -1.44 -9.22 -16.25
N THR A 414 -1.87 -9.95 -17.26
CA THR A 414 -1.04 -10.99 -17.91
C THR A 414 -0.77 -10.65 -19.36
N GLY A 415 0.35 -11.15 -19.89
CA GLY A 415 0.67 -11.03 -21.32
C GLY A 415 -0.34 -11.73 -22.25
N GLY A 416 -1.11 -12.69 -21.74
CA GLY A 416 -2.17 -13.40 -22.46
C GLY A 416 -3.51 -12.67 -22.54
N GLY A 417 -3.62 -11.45 -22.03
CA GLY A 417 -4.81 -10.63 -22.14
C GLY A 417 -5.85 -10.85 -21.07
N LEU A 418 -5.45 -11.36 -19.92
CA LEU A 418 -6.32 -11.52 -18.76
C LEU A 418 -5.93 -10.55 -17.64
N VAL A 419 -6.95 -10.08 -16.93
CA VAL A 419 -6.79 -9.37 -15.66
C VAL A 419 -7.46 -10.18 -14.57
N PHE A 420 -6.72 -10.46 -13.50
CA PHE A 420 -7.25 -11.15 -12.33
C PHE A 420 -7.48 -10.16 -11.20
N ALA A 421 -8.61 -10.29 -10.50
CA ALA A 421 -8.92 -9.54 -9.28
C ALA A 421 -9.78 -10.38 -8.33
N GLY A 422 -9.70 -10.06 -7.04
CA GLY A 422 -10.43 -10.76 -6.01
C GLY A 422 -11.21 -9.82 -5.10
N ALA A 423 -12.35 -10.32 -4.58
CA ALA A 423 -13.28 -9.52 -3.80
C ALA A 423 -13.72 -10.22 -2.48
N LEU A 424 -14.45 -9.46 -1.64
CA LEU A 424 -14.98 -9.89 -0.35
C LEU A 424 -15.92 -11.10 -0.47
N ASP A 425 -16.65 -11.23 -1.59
CA ASP A 425 -17.55 -12.35 -1.89
C ASP A 425 -16.82 -13.67 -2.15
N ARG A 426 -15.50 -13.68 -2.00
CA ARG A 426 -14.60 -14.81 -2.20
C ARG A 426 -14.41 -15.22 -3.66
N TYR A 427 -14.97 -14.47 -4.61
CA TYR A 427 -14.72 -14.74 -6.02
C TYR A 427 -13.36 -14.19 -6.45
N PHE A 428 -12.58 -15.06 -7.09
CA PHE A 428 -11.41 -14.71 -7.87
C PHE A 428 -11.81 -14.75 -9.34
N ARG A 429 -11.70 -13.63 -10.04
CA ARG A 429 -12.22 -13.43 -11.38
C ARG A 429 -11.09 -13.17 -12.36
N ALA A 430 -11.23 -13.72 -13.58
CA ALA A 430 -10.42 -13.37 -14.73
C ALA A 430 -11.28 -12.60 -15.73
N TYR A 431 -10.84 -11.40 -16.05
CA TYR A 431 -11.48 -10.49 -17.00
C TYR A 431 -10.70 -10.48 -18.31
N ASP A 432 -11.39 -10.30 -19.43
CA ASP A 432 -10.78 -9.84 -20.68
C ASP A 432 -10.22 -8.43 -20.45
N ASP A 433 -8.95 -8.24 -20.72
CA ASP A 433 -8.26 -7.00 -20.38
C ASP A 433 -8.73 -5.77 -21.18
N LYS A 434 -9.34 -5.96 -22.38
CA LYS A 434 -9.83 -4.88 -23.22
C LYS A 434 -11.28 -4.47 -22.89
N THR A 435 -12.09 -5.44 -22.46
CA THR A 435 -13.55 -5.23 -22.36
C THR A 435 -14.10 -5.31 -20.95
N GLY A 436 -13.33 -5.84 -19.99
CA GLY A 436 -13.81 -6.10 -18.63
C GLY A 436 -14.81 -7.26 -18.52
N LYS A 437 -15.03 -8.02 -19.61
CA LYS A 437 -15.91 -9.19 -19.57
C LYS A 437 -15.28 -10.26 -18.68
N ILE A 438 -16.05 -10.81 -17.74
CA ILE A 438 -15.62 -11.94 -16.93
C ILE A 438 -15.58 -13.18 -17.84
N LEU A 439 -14.39 -13.75 -18.02
CA LEU A 439 -14.14 -14.95 -18.81
C LEU A 439 -14.10 -16.21 -17.94
N TRP A 440 -13.69 -16.06 -16.69
CA TRP A 440 -13.64 -17.14 -15.72
C TRP A 440 -13.77 -16.57 -14.31
N GLN A 441 -14.36 -17.36 -13.42
CA GLN A 441 -14.38 -17.05 -12.00
C GLN A 441 -14.48 -18.31 -11.15
N MET A 442 -13.94 -18.24 -9.95
CA MET A 442 -14.01 -19.31 -8.95
C MET A 442 -14.22 -18.73 -7.57
N ARG A 443 -15.05 -19.36 -6.77
CA ARG A 443 -15.27 -19.00 -5.39
C ARG A 443 -14.28 -19.72 -4.48
N ALA A 444 -13.40 -18.97 -3.83
CA ALA A 444 -12.40 -19.50 -2.89
C ALA A 444 -13.00 -19.85 -1.52
N SER A 445 -12.22 -20.51 -0.68
CA SER A 445 -12.61 -20.87 0.69
C SER A 445 -12.79 -19.64 1.60
N ASN A 446 -12.06 -18.55 1.33
CA ASN A 446 -12.11 -17.30 2.11
C ASN A 446 -11.93 -16.07 1.24
N ILE A 447 -11.89 -14.87 1.83
CA ILE A 447 -11.70 -13.60 1.15
C ILE A 447 -10.42 -13.63 0.30
N VAL A 448 -10.52 -13.14 -0.93
CA VAL A 448 -9.36 -12.94 -1.80
C VAL A 448 -8.78 -11.56 -1.49
N ASN A 449 -7.79 -11.51 -0.61
CA ASN A 449 -7.19 -10.26 -0.10
C ASN A 449 -5.65 -10.28 -0.15
N SER A 450 -5.09 -10.86 -1.19
CA SER A 450 -3.65 -10.91 -1.43
C SER A 450 -3.30 -10.43 -2.84
N PHE A 451 -2.03 -10.55 -3.18
CA PHE A 451 -1.51 -10.23 -4.50
C PHE A 451 -1.43 -11.52 -5.34
N PRO A 452 -2.26 -11.66 -6.38
CA PRO A 452 -2.12 -12.80 -7.30
C PRO A 452 -0.84 -12.66 -8.11
N ILE A 453 -0.24 -13.82 -8.44
CA ILE A 453 0.92 -13.89 -9.32
C ILE A 453 0.67 -14.91 -10.45
N THR A 454 1.39 -14.75 -11.55
CA THR A 454 1.49 -15.80 -12.59
C THR A 454 2.93 -16.22 -12.76
N TYR A 455 3.16 -17.51 -12.98
CA TYR A 455 4.48 -18.08 -13.17
C TYR A 455 4.44 -19.31 -14.10
N SER A 456 5.59 -19.72 -14.58
CA SER A 456 5.71 -20.93 -15.42
C SER A 456 6.80 -21.85 -14.87
N VAL A 457 6.50 -23.14 -14.79
CA VAL A 457 7.46 -24.18 -14.43
C VAL A 457 7.33 -25.33 -15.44
N LYS A 458 8.45 -25.74 -16.02
CA LYS A 458 8.50 -26.82 -17.05
C LYS A 458 7.51 -26.61 -18.20
N GLY A 459 7.35 -25.33 -18.63
CA GLY A 459 6.46 -24.98 -19.75
C GLY A 459 4.97 -24.92 -19.41
N LYS A 460 4.55 -25.24 -18.18
CA LYS A 460 3.17 -25.13 -17.70
C LYS A 460 2.99 -23.82 -16.95
N GLN A 461 1.96 -23.04 -17.33
CA GLN A 461 1.64 -21.77 -16.69
C GLN A 461 0.67 -21.99 -15.52
N TYR A 462 0.91 -21.25 -14.44
CA TYR A 462 0.13 -21.24 -13.22
C TYR A 462 -0.28 -19.82 -12.85
N VAL A 463 -1.40 -19.71 -12.12
CA VAL A 463 -1.82 -18.49 -11.41
C VAL A 463 -2.02 -18.85 -9.96
N ALA A 464 -1.38 -18.12 -9.05
CA ALA A 464 -1.47 -18.35 -7.62
C ALA A 464 -2.07 -17.14 -6.91
N VAL A 465 -2.91 -17.40 -5.90
CA VAL A 465 -3.50 -16.37 -5.04
C VAL A 465 -3.68 -16.93 -3.62
N ALA A 466 -3.26 -16.17 -2.63
CA ALA A 466 -3.54 -16.49 -1.24
C ALA A 466 -4.89 -15.91 -0.83
N VAL A 467 -5.62 -16.64 0.00
CA VAL A 467 -6.90 -16.21 0.56
C VAL A 467 -6.89 -16.36 2.07
N GLY A 468 -7.66 -15.54 2.76
CA GLY A 468 -7.75 -15.60 4.20
C GLY A 468 -8.58 -14.48 4.79
N ASN A 469 -8.78 -14.56 6.09
CA ASN A 469 -9.49 -13.55 6.87
C ASN A 469 -8.46 -12.78 7.72
N GLY A 470 -8.82 -11.61 8.21
CA GLY A 470 -8.04 -10.88 9.21
C GLY A 470 -7.40 -9.60 8.78
N SER A 471 -7.36 -9.25 7.50
CA SER A 471 -7.01 -7.90 7.05
C SER A 471 -7.93 -6.85 7.68
N SER A 472 -7.37 -5.79 8.26
CA SER A 472 -8.16 -4.69 8.83
C SER A 472 -9.01 -4.00 7.77
N HIS A 473 -8.46 -3.84 6.57
CA HIS A 473 -9.14 -3.28 5.42
C HIS A 473 -10.38 -4.11 5.03
N ALA A 474 -10.21 -5.42 4.82
CA ALA A 474 -11.30 -6.31 4.46
C ALA A 474 -12.42 -6.35 5.53
N ARG A 475 -12.05 -6.33 6.83
CA ARG A 475 -13.04 -6.28 7.92
C ARG A 475 -13.82 -4.97 7.95
N SER A 476 -13.16 -3.85 7.73
CA SER A 476 -13.83 -2.55 7.62
C SER A 476 -14.84 -2.53 6.48
N LEU A 477 -14.47 -3.09 5.33
CA LEU A 477 -15.34 -3.18 4.16
C LEU A 477 -16.50 -4.17 4.35
N ALA A 478 -16.29 -5.26 5.10
CA ALA A 478 -17.34 -6.24 5.40
C ALA A 478 -18.53 -5.64 6.17
N THR A 479 -18.30 -4.58 6.95
CA THR A 479 -19.39 -3.89 7.66
C THR A 479 -20.40 -3.21 6.72
N LEU A 480 -20.01 -2.93 5.48
CA LEU A 480 -20.86 -2.32 4.45
C LEU A 480 -21.74 -3.34 3.72
N THR A 481 -21.44 -4.61 3.86
CA THR A 481 -22.11 -5.71 3.15
C THR A 481 -22.40 -6.88 4.09
N PRO A 482 -23.16 -6.68 5.17
CA PRO A 482 -23.39 -7.72 6.20
C PRO A 482 -24.07 -8.97 5.66
N GLU A 483 -24.74 -8.88 4.52
CA GLU A 483 -25.34 -10.00 3.81
C GLU A 483 -24.32 -10.92 3.12
N ILE A 484 -23.07 -10.46 2.94
CA ILE A 484 -21.99 -11.27 2.37
C ILE A 484 -21.27 -12.00 3.47
N ALA A 485 -21.52 -13.29 3.59
CA ALA A 485 -20.92 -14.14 4.62
C ALA A 485 -19.39 -14.26 4.41
N VAL A 486 -18.65 -13.89 5.43
CA VAL A 486 -17.19 -14.06 5.54
C VAL A 486 -16.91 -15.19 6.53
N PRO A 487 -16.23 -16.28 6.09
CA PRO A 487 -15.91 -17.38 7.00
C PRO A 487 -14.90 -16.96 8.07
N ASP A 488 -15.07 -17.50 9.27
CA ASP A 488 -14.11 -17.38 10.35
C ASP A 488 -12.92 -18.32 10.13
N GLY A 489 -11.71 -17.78 10.14
CA GLY A 489 -10.46 -18.54 10.02
C GLY A 489 -10.22 -19.12 8.62
N GLY A 490 -9.14 -19.89 8.51
CA GLY A 490 -8.76 -20.59 7.28
C GLY A 490 -8.07 -19.71 6.25
N SER A 491 -6.74 -19.78 6.20
CA SER A 491 -5.93 -19.20 5.12
C SER A 491 -5.44 -20.30 4.20
N ALA A 492 -5.46 -20.09 2.89
CA ALA A 492 -5.02 -21.05 1.88
C ALA A 492 -4.33 -20.35 0.71
N LEU A 493 -3.41 -21.06 0.08
CA LEU A 493 -2.87 -20.70 -1.23
C LEU A 493 -3.59 -21.54 -2.29
N PHE A 494 -4.25 -20.89 -3.23
CA PHE A 494 -4.83 -21.53 -4.40
C PHE A 494 -3.89 -21.35 -5.59
N VAL A 495 -3.63 -22.46 -6.29
CA VAL A 495 -2.82 -22.47 -7.51
C VAL A 495 -3.66 -23.10 -8.62
N TYR A 496 -3.85 -22.36 -9.69
CA TYR A 496 -4.58 -22.80 -10.88
C TYR A 496 -3.61 -23.00 -12.03
N ALA A 497 -3.80 -24.07 -12.79
CA ALA A 497 -3.06 -24.34 -14.00
C ALA A 497 -4.00 -24.31 -15.20
N LEU A 498 -3.51 -23.89 -16.36
CA LEU A 498 -4.25 -24.07 -17.59
C LEU A 498 -4.42 -25.59 -17.87
N PRO A 499 -5.60 -26.01 -18.36
CA PRO A 499 -5.78 -27.37 -18.82
C PRO A 499 -4.73 -27.72 -19.90
N GLU A 500 -4.25 -28.96 -19.90
CA GLU A 500 -3.43 -29.42 -21.00
C GLU A 500 -4.25 -29.36 -22.28
N SER A 501 -3.66 -28.78 -23.35
CA SER A 501 -4.27 -28.84 -24.68
C SER A 501 -4.41 -30.30 -25.09
N LYS A 502 -5.66 -30.74 -25.28
CA LYS A 502 -5.93 -32.08 -25.83
C LYS A 502 -5.40 -32.19 -27.26
#